data_efd0227e2b8c9df840c512296ffd06f5
#
_entry.id   efd0227e2b8c9df840c512296ffd06f5
#
_cell.length_a   1.000
_cell.length_b   1.000
_cell.length_c   1.000
_cell.angle_alpha   90.00
_cell.angle_beta   90.00
_cell.angle_gamma   90.00
#
_symmetry.space_group_name_H-M   'P 1'
#
loop_
_entity.id
_entity.type
_entity.pdbx_description
1 polymer ?
#
loop_
_entity_poly.entity_id
_entity_poly.type
_entity_poly.pdbx_seq_one_letter_code
_entity_poly.pdbx_strand_id
1 'polypeptide(L)'
;MKIATWNVNSVRTRITHVCDWLQANPEVDLLCLQETKVIDADFPHTPFTDLGYQTHIYGQKSYNGVAIIARSPVEDIQTGFASVLGDISEPSLDDQKRLITCRFGDTQIVNMYVPNGSEVGSEKYEYKLRWLKLLKTYLQALLAKNANVLICGDFNVAIADIDIYDPKGRENKVMSTDIEREALAEVLNLGFKDIFRKFESDGGYYSWWDYRSGGFQRNRGWRIDYHFLTDALYERATACEIDPEPRKLTQPSDHTPVIVTID
;
A
#
# COMPACT_ATOMS: atom_id res chain seq x y z
N MET A 1 -0.83 1.94 -18.44
CA MET A 1 -1.25 1.19 -17.23
C MET A 1 -1.43 2.19 -16.09
N LYS A 2 -2.60 2.19 -15.43
CA LYS A 2 -2.89 3.09 -14.30
C LYS A 2 -3.25 2.26 -13.05
N ILE A 3 -2.46 2.41 -11.99
CA ILE A 3 -2.57 1.63 -10.75
C ILE A 3 -2.77 2.56 -9.57
N ALA A 4 -3.76 2.27 -8.75
CA ALA A 4 -4.02 2.98 -7.51
C ALA A 4 -3.79 2.09 -6.30
N THR A 5 -3.35 2.69 -5.19
CA THR A 5 -3.30 2.05 -3.87
C THR A 5 -4.13 2.86 -2.87
N TRP A 6 -4.89 2.18 -2.02
CA TRP A 6 -5.75 2.85 -1.03
C TRP A 6 -5.99 1.96 0.20
N ASN A 7 -5.54 2.38 1.35
CA ASN A 7 -5.99 1.81 2.61
C ASN A 7 -7.43 2.32 2.89
N VAL A 8 -8.40 1.41 2.84
CA VAL A 8 -9.84 1.78 2.95
C VAL A 8 -10.37 1.68 4.38
N ASN A 9 -9.57 1.21 5.33
CA ASN A 9 -9.96 1.10 6.73
C ASN A 9 -11.37 0.46 6.89
N SER A 10 -11.56 -0.73 6.36
CA SER A 10 -12.79 -1.52 6.16
C SER A 10 -13.49 -1.27 4.81
N VAL A 11 -13.34 -2.24 3.91
CA VAL A 11 -13.99 -2.20 2.59
C VAL A 11 -15.51 -2.17 2.69
N ARG A 12 -16.11 -2.90 3.65
CA ARG A 12 -17.58 -2.92 3.83
C ARG A 12 -18.13 -1.57 4.27
N THR A 13 -17.38 -0.84 5.09
CA THR A 13 -17.78 0.50 5.53
C THR A 13 -17.64 1.53 4.42
N ARG A 14 -16.67 1.37 3.53
CA ARG A 14 -16.31 2.33 2.47
C ARG A 14 -16.65 1.82 1.06
N ILE A 15 -17.50 0.77 0.96
CA ILE A 15 -17.81 0.17 -0.33
C ILE A 15 -18.35 1.19 -1.34
N THR A 16 -19.26 2.04 -0.93
CA THR A 16 -19.81 3.12 -1.77
C THR A 16 -18.73 4.09 -2.21
N HIS A 17 -17.86 4.54 -1.29
CA HIS A 17 -16.75 5.44 -1.61
C HIS A 17 -15.80 4.84 -2.65
N VAL A 18 -15.48 3.54 -2.49
CA VAL A 18 -14.57 2.85 -3.42
C VAL A 18 -15.21 2.68 -4.80
N CYS A 19 -16.48 2.29 -4.85
CA CYS A 19 -17.19 2.11 -6.11
C CYS A 19 -17.42 3.45 -6.84
N ASP A 20 -17.84 4.49 -6.13
CA ASP A 20 -18.02 5.82 -6.70
C ASP A 20 -16.69 6.38 -7.24
N TRP A 21 -15.60 6.16 -6.50
CA TRP A 21 -14.27 6.55 -6.93
C TRP A 21 -13.82 5.81 -8.19
N LEU A 22 -14.04 4.49 -8.29
CA LEU A 22 -13.75 3.71 -9.50
C LEU A 22 -14.59 4.14 -10.69
N GLN A 23 -15.86 4.52 -10.48
CA GLN A 23 -16.71 5.07 -11.55
C GLN A 23 -16.22 6.43 -12.05
N ALA A 24 -15.72 7.27 -11.14
CA ALA A 24 -15.14 8.57 -11.49
C ALA A 24 -13.75 8.46 -12.14
N ASN A 25 -13.05 7.32 -11.95
CA ASN A 25 -11.71 7.03 -12.48
C ASN A 25 -11.71 5.77 -13.37
N PRO A 26 -12.48 5.75 -14.47
CA PRO A 26 -12.66 4.56 -15.30
C PRO A 26 -11.38 4.09 -16.00
N GLU A 27 -10.32 4.86 -16.02
CA GLU A 27 -9.03 4.52 -16.61
C GLU A 27 -8.11 3.74 -15.64
N VAL A 28 -8.50 3.57 -14.37
CA VAL A 28 -7.74 2.78 -13.41
C VAL A 28 -7.86 1.29 -13.76
N ASP A 29 -6.73 0.68 -14.10
CA ASP A 29 -6.64 -0.74 -14.43
C ASP A 29 -6.67 -1.62 -13.18
N LEU A 30 -5.95 -1.20 -12.14
CA LEU A 30 -5.82 -1.93 -10.87
C LEU A 30 -5.99 -1.00 -9.67
N LEU A 31 -6.79 -1.42 -8.69
CA LEU A 31 -6.87 -0.79 -7.38
C LEU A 31 -6.42 -1.79 -6.30
N CYS A 32 -5.34 -1.45 -5.62
CA CYS A 32 -4.74 -2.21 -4.53
C CYS A 32 -5.28 -1.70 -3.19
N LEU A 33 -6.06 -2.53 -2.48
CA LEU A 33 -6.68 -2.17 -1.21
C LEU A 33 -5.91 -2.74 -0.02
N GLN A 34 -5.86 -1.99 1.08
CA GLN A 34 -5.36 -2.43 2.38
C GLN A 34 -6.44 -2.21 3.44
N GLU A 35 -6.30 -2.90 4.56
CA GLU A 35 -7.25 -2.93 5.66
C GLU A 35 -8.69 -3.25 5.21
N THR A 36 -8.86 -4.30 4.42
CA THR A 36 -10.21 -4.74 3.99
C THR A 36 -11.07 -5.20 5.16
N LYS A 37 -10.46 -5.69 6.26
CA LYS A 37 -11.08 -6.08 7.55
C LYS A 37 -12.22 -7.08 7.42
N VAL A 38 -12.15 -7.94 6.41
CA VAL A 38 -13.17 -8.94 6.09
C VAL A 38 -12.47 -10.21 5.59
N ILE A 39 -13.02 -11.38 5.91
CA ILE A 39 -12.55 -12.67 5.35
C ILE A 39 -12.96 -12.78 3.87
N ASP A 40 -12.27 -13.63 3.12
CA ASP A 40 -12.50 -13.78 1.68
C ASP A 40 -13.96 -14.13 1.36
N ALA A 41 -14.58 -15.03 2.11
CA ALA A 41 -15.97 -15.47 1.91
C ALA A 41 -17.02 -14.37 2.11
N ASP A 42 -16.71 -13.34 2.92
CA ASP A 42 -17.63 -12.24 3.24
C ASP A 42 -17.27 -10.94 2.48
N PHE A 43 -16.32 -11.01 1.55
CA PHE A 43 -15.92 -9.84 0.79
C PHE A 43 -17.05 -9.40 -0.15
N PRO A 44 -17.34 -8.09 -0.25
CA PRO A 44 -18.43 -7.59 -1.09
C PRO A 44 -18.05 -7.59 -2.60
N HIS A 45 -18.08 -8.75 -3.24
CA HIS A 45 -17.69 -8.92 -4.65
C HIS A 45 -18.64 -8.21 -5.62
N THR A 46 -19.95 -8.32 -5.39
CA THR A 46 -20.99 -7.86 -6.33
C THR A 46 -20.83 -6.40 -6.76
N PRO A 47 -20.64 -5.41 -5.86
CA PRO A 47 -20.46 -4.02 -6.28
C PRO A 47 -19.29 -3.80 -7.25
N PHE A 48 -18.22 -4.58 -7.14
CA PHE A 48 -17.06 -4.49 -8.05
C PHE A 48 -17.34 -5.19 -9.38
N THR A 49 -17.99 -6.37 -9.37
CA THR A 49 -18.33 -7.09 -10.59
C THR A 49 -19.36 -6.33 -11.42
N ASP A 50 -20.30 -5.63 -10.79
CA ASP A 50 -21.26 -4.77 -11.47
C ASP A 50 -20.59 -3.59 -12.20
N LEU A 51 -19.39 -3.18 -11.75
CA LEU A 51 -18.53 -2.18 -12.40
C LEU A 51 -17.56 -2.80 -13.41
N GLY A 52 -17.59 -4.12 -13.63
CA GLY A 52 -16.73 -4.82 -14.57
C GLY A 52 -15.33 -5.17 -14.01
N TYR A 53 -15.16 -5.16 -12.69
CA TYR A 53 -13.89 -5.52 -12.05
C TYR A 53 -13.92 -6.94 -11.50
N GLN A 54 -12.78 -7.61 -11.59
CA GLN A 54 -12.46 -8.84 -10.86
C GLN A 54 -11.85 -8.49 -9.51
N THR A 55 -12.03 -9.37 -8.53
CA THR A 55 -11.54 -9.14 -7.17
C THR A 55 -10.72 -10.32 -6.68
N HIS A 56 -9.52 -10.07 -6.20
CA HIS A 56 -8.59 -11.04 -5.64
C HIS A 56 -8.27 -10.65 -4.20
N ILE A 57 -8.55 -11.54 -3.25
CA ILE A 57 -8.63 -11.20 -1.85
C ILE A 57 -7.67 -12.07 -1.04
N TYR A 58 -7.06 -11.46 -0.01
CA TYR A 58 -6.37 -12.16 1.07
C TYR A 58 -6.78 -11.50 2.37
N GLY A 59 -7.91 -11.96 2.91
CA GLY A 59 -8.66 -11.27 3.94
C GLY A 59 -8.51 -11.87 5.33
N GLN A 60 -8.74 -11.03 6.33
CA GLN A 60 -8.76 -11.40 7.74
C GLN A 60 -9.97 -10.75 8.44
N LYS A 61 -10.59 -11.47 9.35
CA LYS A 61 -11.75 -10.97 10.11
C LYS A 61 -11.34 -9.79 11.00
N SER A 62 -12.05 -8.68 10.87
CA SER A 62 -11.96 -7.48 11.71
C SER A 62 -10.66 -6.67 11.62
N TYR A 63 -9.57 -7.24 11.13
CA TYR A 63 -8.25 -6.60 11.03
C TYR A 63 -7.60 -6.88 9.69
N ASN A 64 -6.60 -6.08 9.33
CA ASN A 64 -5.74 -6.32 8.16
C ASN A 64 -6.52 -6.65 6.87
N GLY A 65 -5.96 -7.52 6.04
CA GLY A 65 -6.52 -7.92 4.76
C GLY A 65 -6.12 -6.98 3.64
N VAL A 66 -5.74 -7.57 2.51
CA VAL A 66 -5.38 -6.87 1.27
C VAL A 66 -6.20 -7.43 0.11
N ALA A 67 -6.42 -6.61 -0.91
CA ALA A 67 -7.12 -7.05 -2.11
C ALA A 67 -6.56 -6.35 -3.35
N ILE A 68 -6.72 -6.99 -4.51
CA ILE A 68 -6.49 -6.39 -5.82
C ILE A 68 -7.81 -6.42 -6.58
N ILE A 69 -8.28 -5.25 -6.98
CA ILE A 69 -9.49 -5.04 -7.78
C ILE A 69 -9.00 -4.71 -9.20
N ALA A 70 -9.25 -5.58 -10.15
CA ALA A 70 -8.67 -5.52 -11.49
C ALA A 70 -9.75 -5.39 -12.57
N ARG A 71 -9.60 -4.42 -13.48
CA ARG A 71 -10.49 -4.25 -14.64
C ARG A 71 -10.25 -5.32 -15.70
N SER A 72 -9.01 -5.67 -15.93
CA SER A 72 -8.58 -6.72 -16.85
C SER A 72 -8.03 -7.92 -16.08
N PRO A 73 -8.02 -9.12 -16.65
CA PRO A 73 -7.47 -10.31 -16.01
C PRO A 73 -6.02 -10.10 -15.57
N VAL A 74 -5.73 -10.56 -14.36
CA VAL A 74 -4.37 -10.65 -13.80
C VAL A 74 -3.97 -12.11 -13.66
N GLU A 75 -2.68 -12.39 -13.67
CA GLU A 75 -2.13 -13.73 -13.62
C GLU A 75 -1.22 -13.91 -12.39
N ASP A 76 -0.83 -15.14 -12.09
CA ASP A 76 0.15 -15.49 -11.05
C ASP A 76 -0.18 -14.85 -9.68
N ILE A 77 -1.45 -14.97 -9.27
CA ILE A 77 -1.89 -14.42 -7.98
C ILE A 77 -1.30 -15.27 -6.85
N GLN A 78 -0.59 -14.62 -5.95
CA GLN A 78 0.03 -15.26 -4.80
C GLN A 78 -0.24 -14.43 -3.54
N THR A 79 -0.34 -15.11 -2.39
CA THR A 79 -0.65 -14.48 -1.11
C THR A 79 0.35 -14.88 -0.05
N GLY A 80 0.79 -13.91 0.76
CA GLY A 80 1.77 -14.10 1.81
C GLY A 80 3.17 -14.35 1.28
N PHE A 81 4.13 -14.42 2.18
CA PHE A 81 5.53 -14.64 1.87
C PHE A 81 5.83 -16.07 1.44
N ALA A 82 5.19 -17.05 2.08
CA ALA A 82 5.42 -18.47 1.82
C ALA A 82 5.10 -18.89 0.38
N SER A 83 4.20 -18.18 -0.30
CA SER A 83 3.85 -18.46 -1.71
C SER A 83 5.03 -18.31 -2.69
N VAL A 84 6.01 -17.48 -2.34
CA VAL A 84 7.24 -17.24 -3.13
C VAL A 84 8.45 -17.90 -2.50
N LEU A 85 8.59 -17.80 -1.18
CA LEU A 85 9.75 -18.28 -0.45
C LEU A 85 9.69 -19.78 -0.11
N GLY A 86 8.49 -20.39 -0.16
CA GLY A 86 8.27 -21.75 0.33
C GLY A 86 8.20 -21.75 1.85
N ASP A 87 9.13 -22.46 2.49
CA ASP A 87 9.20 -22.49 3.95
C ASP A 87 9.82 -21.19 4.49
N ILE A 88 9.11 -20.55 5.41
CA ILE A 88 9.59 -19.35 6.10
C ILE A 88 9.84 -19.66 7.58
N SER A 89 10.96 -19.17 8.11
CA SER A 89 11.41 -19.45 9.48
C SER A 89 10.44 -18.95 10.56
N GLU A 90 9.57 -18.01 10.24
CA GLU A 90 8.59 -17.42 11.15
C GLU A 90 7.21 -17.34 10.47
N PRO A 91 6.44 -18.46 10.43
CA PRO A 91 5.13 -18.52 9.75
C PRO A 91 4.12 -17.50 10.27
N SER A 92 4.22 -17.07 11.53
CA SER A 92 3.35 -16.03 12.12
C SER A 92 3.39 -14.68 11.36
N LEU A 93 4.43 -14.41 10.56
CA LEU A 93 4.51 -13.22 9.74
C LEU A 93 3.51 -13.22 8.57
N ASP A 94 3.03 -14.40 8.15
CA ASP A 94 1.98 -14.56 7.12
C ASP A 94 0.55 -14.62 7.67
N ASP A 95 0.39 -14.89 8.96
CA ASP A 95 -0.94 -15.09 9.57
C ASP A 95 -1.84 -13.85 9.46
N GLN A 96 -1.24 -12.67 9.38
CA GLN A 96 -1.97 -11.40 9.40
C GLN A 96 -2.46 -10.89 8.04
N LYS A 97 -2.37 -11.70 6.98
CA LYS A 97 -2.96 -11.41 5.66
C LYS A 97 -2.62 -10.00 5.14
N ARG A 98 -1.31 -9.73 4.95
CA ARG A 98 -0.81 -8.37 4.67
C ARG A 98 -0.18 -8.18 3.28
N LEU A 99 -0.07 -9.26 2.48
CA LEU A 99 0.63 -9.22 1.20
C LEU A 99 -0.08 -10.07 0.17
N ILE A 100 -0.39 -9.47 -0.99
CA ILE A 100 -0.92 -10.14 -2.17
C ILE A 100 -0.18 -9.64 -3.40
N THR A 101 0.16 -10.53 -4.31
CA THR A 101 0.83 -10.17 -5.54
C THR A 101 0.13 -10.76 -6.75
N CYS A 102 0.28 -10.11 -7.90
CA CYS A 102 -0.19 -10.60 -9.20
C CYS A 102 0.75 -10.13 -10.30
N ARG A 103 0.62 -10.74 -11.48
CA ARG A 103 1.25 -10.25 -12.70
C ARG A 103 0.19 -9.56 -13.58
N PHE A 104 0.47 -8.34 -13.99
CA PHE A 104 -0.34 -7.58 -14.95
C PHE A 104 0.53 -7.19 -16.15
N GLY A 105 0.29 -7.84 -17.28
CA GLY A 105 1.18 -7.72 -18.44
C GLY A 105 2.60 -8.19 -18.14
N ASP A 106 3.58 -7.32 -18.32
CA ASP A 106 5.00 -7.55 -18.05
C ASP A 106 5.43 -7.14 -16.63
N THR A 107 4.48 -6.69 -15.80
CA THR A 107 4.77 -6.10 -14.50
C THR A 107 4.27 -6.97 -13.35
N GLN A 108 5.15 -7.27 -12.41
CA GLN A 108 4.80 -7.89 -11.13
C GLN A 108 4.33 -6.81 -10.15
N ILE A 109 3.09 -6.91 -9.70
CA ILE A 109 2.47 -5.98 -8.74
C ILE A 109 2.48 -6.62 -7.36
N VAL A 110 2.99 -5.92 -6.35
CA VAL A 110 2.99 -6.36 -4.96
C VAL A 110 2.22 -5.34 -4.13
N ASN A 111 1.03 -5.72 -3.68
CA ASN A 111 0.21 -4.92 -2.78
C ASN A 111 0.45 -5.36 -1.34
N MET A 112 0.77 -4.41 -0.47
CA MET A 112 1.11 -4.72 0.92
C MET A 112 0.51 -3.75 1.93
N TYR A 113 0.31 -4.27 3.13
CA TYR A 113 -0.04 -3.54 4.34
C TYR A 113 1.02 -3.78 5.40
N VAL A 114 2.04 -2.92 5.46
CA VAL A 114 3.12 -3.02 6.44
C VAL A 114 2.56 -2.83 7.86
N PRO A 115 2.96 -3.62 8.85
CA PRO A 115 2.50 -3.44 10.22
C PRO A 115 2.74 -2.02 10.74
N ASN A 116 1.77 -1.46 11.47
CA ASN A 116 1.92 -0.11 12.03
C ASN A 116 3.02 -0.03 13.10
N GLY A 117 3.11 -1.05 13.98
CA GLY A 117 4.09 -1.08 15.07
C GLY A 117 3.55 -0.53 16.41
N SER A 118 2.44 0.19 16.41
CA SER A 118 1.72 0.76 17.57
C SER A 118 2.55 1.71 18.44
N GLU A 119 3.62 1.24 19.07
CA GLU A 119 4.47 2.00 19.99
C GLU A 119 5.92 1.54 19.86
N VAL A 120 6.84 2.50 19.86
CA VAL A 120 8.29 2.23 19.76
C VAL A 120 8.73 1.30 20.90
N GLY A 121 9.46 0.24 20.57
CA GLY A 121 9.94 -0.76 21.52
C GLY A 121 8.89 -1.78 21.98
N SER A 122 7.67 -1.74 21.45
CA SER A 122 6.66 -2.77 21.73
C SER A 122 6.89 -4.06 20.91
N GLU A 123 6.26 -5.17 21.32
CA GLU A 123 6.29 -6.43 20.54
C GLU A 123 5.76 -6.22 19.10
N LYS A 124 4.80 -5.32 18.89
CA LYS A 124 4.27 -4.98 17.57
C LYS A 124 5.28 -4.19 16.73
N TYR A 125 6.10 -3.38 17.37
CA TYR A 125 7.20 -2.67 16.71
C TYR A 125 8.28 -3.64 16.24
N GLU A 126 8.68 -4.58 17.10
CA GLU A 126 9.63 -5.64 16.73
C GLU A 126 9.07 -6.55 15.63
N TYR A 127 7.77 -6.88 15.69
CA TYR A 127 7.07 -7.60 14.62
C TYR A 127 7.18 -6.87 13.28
N LYS A 128 6.97 -5.55 13.26
CA LYS A 128 7.13 -4.72 12.05
C LYS A 128 8.54 -4.81 11.46
N LEU A 129 9.56 -4.70 12.29
CA LEU A 129 10.95 -4.76 11.84
C LEU A 129 11.29 -6.14 11.26
N ARG A 130 10.86 -7.22 11.90
CA ARG A 130 11.02 -8.59 11.35
C ARG A 130 10.25 -8.77 10.05
N TRP A 131 9.05 -8.20 9.94
CA TRP A 131 8.23 -8.24 8.73
C TRP A 131 8.93 -7.53 7.57
N LEU A 132 9.50 -6.34 7.78
CA LEU A 132 10.27 -5.62 6.76
C LEU A 132 11.53 -6.39 6.33
N LYS A 133 12.21 -7.05 7.27
CA LYS A 133 13.35 -7.91 6.95
C LYS A 133 12.94 -9.10 6.06
N LEU A 134 11.81 -9.73 6.36
CA LEU A 134 11.30 -10.83 5.52
C LEU A 134 10.83 -10.31 4.16
N LEU A 135 10.21 -9.12 4.10
CA LEU A 135 9.83 -8.45 2.86
C LEU A 135 11.04 -8.26 1.94
N LYS A 136 12.19 -7.84 2.48
CA LYS A 136 13.43 -7.72 1.71
C LYS A 136 13.81 -9.04 1.03
N THR A 137 13.79 -10.16 1.78
CA THR A 137 14.08 -11.49 1.25
C THR A 137 13.08 -11.90 0.16
N TYR A 138 11.80 -11.65 0.39
CA TYR A 138 10.73 -11.91 -0.56
C TYR A 138 10.93 -11.16 -1.88
N LEU A 139 11.21 -9.85 -1.80
CA LEU A 139 11.43 -9.02 -2.98
C LEU A 139 12.73 -9.40 -3.73
N GLN A 140 13.78 -9.83 -3.04
CA GLN A 140 14.97 -10.38 -3.68
C GLN A 140 14.62 -11.61 -4.53
N ALA A 141 13.80 -12.52 -4.02
CA ALA A 141 13.36 -13.71 -4.75
C ALA A 141 12.46 -13.36 -5.96
N LEU A 142 11.62 -12.32 -5.85
CA LEU A 142 10.81 -11.82 -6.97
C LEU A 142 11.67 -11.15 -8.05
N LEU A 143 12.60 -10.29 -7.66
CA LEU A 143 13.51 -9.57 -8.57
C LEU A 143 14.43 -10.50 -9.33
N ALA A 144 14.79 -11.65 -8.76
CA ALA A 144 15.57 -12.67 -9.47
C ALA A 144 14.85 -13.27 -10.68
N LYS A 145 13.51 -13.15 -10.75
CA LYS A 145 12.66 -13.70 -11.81
C LYS A 145 11.98 -12.63 -12.66
N ASN A 146 11.86 -11.40 -12.15
CA ASN A 146 11.11 -10.33 -12.76
C ASN A 146 11.91 -9.03 -12.75
N ALA A 147 12.14 -8.43 -13.92
CA ALA A 147 12.81 -7.13 -14.03
C ALA A 147 11.88 -5.95 -13.70
N ASN A 148 10.59 -6.11 -14.01
CA ASN A 148 9.57 -5.09 -13.82
C ASN A 148 8.74 -5.41 -12.58
N VAL A 149 9.07 -4.76 -11.47
CA VAL A 149 8.36 -4.94 -10.19
C VAL A 149 7.88 -3.57 -9.68
N LEU A 150 6.59 -3.49 -9.38
CA LEU A 150 5.96 -2.38 -8.69
C LEU A 150 5.51 -2.86 -7.31
N ILE A 151 5.96 -2.21 -6.27
CA ILE A 151 5.46 -2.43 -4.91
C ILE A 151 4.63 -1.23 -4.48
N CYS A 152 3.45 -1.45 -3.92
CA CYS A 152 2.56 -0.40 -3.47
C CYS A 152 1.80 -0.80 -2.20
N GLY A 153 1.20 0.17 -1.57
CA GLY A 153 0.38 -0.04 -0.38
C GLY A 153 0.63 0.97 0.72
N ASP A 154 0.12 0.64 1.89
CA ASP A 154 0.37 1.36 3.14
C ASP A 154 1.64 0.79 3.80
N PHE A 155 2.69 1.57 3.77
CA PHE A 155 3.99 1.19 4.35
C PHE A 155 4.11 1.52 5.83
N ASN A 156 3.18 2.34 6.36
CA ASN A 156 3.25 2.78 7.75
C ASN A 156 4.62 3.36 8.17
N VAL A 157 5.36 3.93 7.21
CA VAL A 157 6.65 4.62 7.42
C VAL A 157 6.69 5.87 6.56
N ALA A 158 6.90 7.04 7.15
CA ALA A 158 7.26 8.25 6.43
C ALA A 158 8.77 8.25 6.18
N ILE A 159 9.20 8.09 4.92
CA ILE A 159 10.60 7.86 4.57
C ILE A 159 11.50 9.08 4.74
N ALA A 160 10.94 10.28 4.70
CA ALA A 160 11.69 11.54 4.85
C ALA A 160 10.90 12.56 5.68
N ASP A 161 11.60 13.58 6.19
CA ASP A 161 10.95 14.63 6.97
C ASP A 161 9.96 15.46 6.16
N ILE A 162 10.18 15.60 4.85
CA ILE A 162 9.26 16.25 3.91
C ILE A 162 7.90 15.53 3.79
N ASP A 163 7.84 14.26 4.20
CA ASP A 163 6.64 13.44 4.20
C ASP A 163 5.79 13.57 5.47
N ILE A 164 6.19 14.45 6.39
CA ILE A 164 5.53 14.67 7.68
C ILE A 164 5.21 16.16 7.84
N TYR A 165 3.97 16.48 8.25
CA TYR A 165 3.54 17.85 8.51
C TYR A 165 4.42 18.58 9.54
N ASP A 166 4.73 17.92 10.66
CA ASP A 166 5.63 18.46 11.70
C ASP A 166 6.62 17.36 12.12
N PRO A 167 7.84 17.37 11.54
CA PRO A 167 8.83 16.33 11.79
C PRO A 167 9.58 16.48 13.12
N LYS A 168 9.31 17.52 13.92
CA LYS A 168 9.99 17.71 15.21
C LYS A 168 9.69 16.57 16.17
N GLY A 169 10.74 15.92 16.70
CA GLY A 169 10.63 14.79 17.62
C GLY A 169 10.06 13.53 16.96
N ARG A 170 10.14 13.43 15.62
CA ARG A 170 9.64 12.29 14.86
C ARG A 170 10.39 10.99 15.16
N GLU A 171 11.65 11.10 15.55
CA GLU A 171 12.53 9.99 15.88
C GLU A 171 11.99 9.10 17.02
N ASN A 172 11.10 9.66 17.84
CA ASN A 172 10.42 8.95 18.93
C ASN A 172 8.97 8.56 18.60
N LYS A 173 8.54 8.77 17.35
CA LYS A 173 7.16 8.45 16.90
C LYS A 173 7.20 7.25 15.98
N VAL A 174 6.37 6.24 16.26
CA VAL A 174 6.13 5.12 15.34
C VAL A 174 5.78 5.65 13.94
N MET A 175 6.16 4.92 12.91
CA MET A 175 6.09 5.29 11.48
C MET A 175 7.12 6.35 11.04
N SER A 176 8.06 6.78 11.89
CA SER A 176 9.06 7.78 11.50
C SER A 176 10.40 7.66 12.22
N THR A 177 10.60 6.64 13.03
CA THR A 177 11.88 6.39 13.71
C THR A 177 12.98 6.12 12.69
N ASP A 178 14.22 6.42 13.05
CA ASP A 178 15.37 6.15 12.18
C ASP A 178 15.50 4.64 11.90
N ILE A 179 15.21 3.79 12.88
CA ILE A 179 15.23 2.32 12.73
C ILE A 179 14.20 1.85 11.69
N GLU A 180 12.97 2.40 11.69
CA GLU A 180 11.96 2.06 10.69
C GLU A 180 12.37 2.53 9.30
N ARG A 181 12.92 3.75 9.21
CA ARG A 181 13.42 4.31 7.94
C ARG A 181 14.58 3.49 7.38
N GLU A 182 15.53 3.09 8.23
CA GLU A 182 16.65 2.22 7.83
C GLU A 182 16.14 0.85 7.34
N ALA A 183 15.23 0.22 8.09
CA ALA A 183 14.66 -1.06 7.71
C ALA A 183 13.92 -0.99 6.36
N LEU A 184 13.20 0.09 6.08
CA LEU A 184 12.57 0.30 4.78
C LEU A 184 13.60 0.66 3.70
N ALA A 185 14.60 1.46 4.01
CA ALA A 185 15.68 1.81 3.08
C ALA A 185 16.43 0.56 2.59
N GLU A 186 16.63 -0.45 3.45
CA GLU A 186 17.20 -1.73 3.04
C GLU A 186 16.36 -2.47 2.00
N VAL A 187 15.03 -2.34 2.06
CA VAL A 187 14.11 -2.86 1.05
C VAL A 187 14.24 -2.07 -0.24
N LEU A 188 14.23 -0.74 -0.16
CA LEU A 188 14.28 0.14 -1.35
C LEU A 188 15.63 0.05 -2.07
N ASN A 189 16.72 -0.19 -1.34
CA ASN A 189 18.07 -0.39 -1.90
C ASN A 189 18.19 -1.63 -2.80
N LEU A 190 17.15 -2.47 -2.90
CA LEU A 190 17.07 -3.53 -3.91
C LEU A 190 16.85 -3.00 -5.34
N GLY A 191 16.71 -1.69 -5.53
CA GLY A 191 16.51 -1.04 -6.82
C GLY A 191 15.11 -0.41 -6.98
N PHE A 192 14.41 -0.15 -5.88
CA PHE A 192 13.11 0.53 -5.89
C PHE A 192 13.26 2.04 -5.69
N LYS A 193 12.54 2.81 -6.51
CA LYS A 193 12.52 4.28 -6.47
C LYS A 193 11.12 4.81 -6.16
N ASP A 194 11.04 5.82 -5.31
CA ASP A 194 9.80 6.55 -4.99
C ASP A 194 9.33 7.34 -6.22
N ILE A 195 8.26 6.87 -6.84
CA ILE A 195 7.79 7.48 -8.08
C ILE A 195 7.10 8.83 -7.85
N PHE A 196 6.50 9.05 -6.69
CA PHE A 196 5.88 10.35 -6.39
C PHE A 196 6.92 11.47 -6.43
N ARG A 197 8.12 11.21 -5.91
CA ARG A 197 9.21 12.19 -5.88
C ARG A 197 9.90 12.43 -7.22
N LYS A 198 9.56 11.67 -8.26
CA LYS A 198 9.92 12.00 -9.65
C LYS A 198 9.16 13.22 -10.17
N PHE A 199 7.92 13.40 -9.73
CA PHE A 199 7.00 14.44 -10.25
C PHE A 199 6.79 15.59 -9.26
N GLU A 200 6.93 15.31 -7.95
CA GLU A 200 6.66 16.27 -6.89
C GLU A 200 7.81 16.33 -5.89
N SER A 201 8.55 17.43 -5.88
CA SER A 201 9.71 17.65 -5.01
C SER A 201 9.35 18.35 -3.70
N ASP A 202 8.18 19.00 -3.64
CA ASP A 202 7.77 19.81 -2.51
C ASP A 202 7.10 18.99 -1.41
N GLY A 203 7.08 19.53 -0.18
CA GLY A 203 6.34 18.98 0.94
C GLY A 203 4.86 19.40 0.94
N GLY A 204 4.11 18.86 1.92
CA GLY A 204 2.69 19.22 2.08
C GLY A 204 1.71 18.31 1.35
N TYR A 205 2.22 17.28 0.70
CA TYR A 205 1.43 16.22 0.06
C TYR A 205 1.43 14.98 0.94
N TYR A 206 0.26 14.60 1.42
CA TYR A 206 0.09 13.50 2.37
C TYR A 206 -0.94 12.51 1.86
N SER A 207 -0.83 11.26 2.31
CA SER A 207 -1.78 10.19 1.98
C SER A 207 -2.61 9.75 3.18
N TRP A 208 -2.23 10.16 4.39
CA TRP A 208 -2.88 9.82 5.65
C TRP A 208 -3.00 11.03 6.59
N TRP A 209 -4.13 11.12 7.32
CA TRP A 209 -4.38 12.13 8.34
C TRP A 209 -5.15 11.51 9.52
N ASP A 210 -4.62 11.66 10.73
CA ASP A 210 -5.34 11.23 11.94
C ASP A 210 -6.74 11.87 11.98
N TYR A 211 -7.74 11.09 12.34
CA TYR A 211 -9.12 11.59 12.50
C TYR A 211 -9.25 12.67 13.57
N ARG A 212 -8.34 12.65 14.56
CA ARG A 212 -8.36 13.57 15.67
C ARG A 212 -7.88 14.97 15.29
N SER A 213 -8.38 15.96 16.01
CA SER A 213 -7.90 17.36 15.95
C SER A 213 -8.05 18.04 14.59
N GLY A 214 -8.94 17.55 13.73
CA GLY A 214 -9.13 18.12 12.38
C GLY A 214 -7.86 18.03 11.53
N GLY A 215 -7.18 16.89 11.58
CA GLY A 215 -5.91 16.68 10.87
C GLY A 215 -6.02 16.98 9.37
N PHE A 216 -7.04 16.44 8.69
CA PHE A 216 -7.26 16.67 7.28
C PHE A 216 -7.54 18.15 6.94
N GLN A 217 -8.47 18.80 7.64
CA GLN A 217 -8.87 20.19 7.39
C GLN A 217 -7.70 21.17 7.56
N ARG A 218 -6.71 20.80 8.37
CA ARG A 218 -5.50 21.61 8.63
C ARG A 218 -4.29 21.15 7.84
N ASN A 219 -4.47 20.17 6.96
CA ASN A 219 -3.41 19.47 6.22
C ASN A 219 -2.26 18.99 7.12
N ARG A 220 -2.58 18.44 8.29
CA ARG A 220 -1.61 17.86 9.24
C ARG A 220 -1.52 16.36 9.01
N GLY A 221 -0.94 15.98 7.90
CA GLY A 221 -0.88 14.61 7.43
C GLY A 221 0.54 14.05 7.34
N TRP A 222 0.61 12.80 6.94
CA TRP A 222 1.83 12.07 6.62
C TRP A 222 1.65 11.34 5.29
N ARG A 223 2.72 11.23 4.51
CA ARG A 223 2.77 10.37 3.34
C ARG A 223 3.36 9.04 3.76
N ILE A 224 2.53 8.00 3.79
CA ILE A 224 2.86 6.65 4.20
C ILE A 224 2.34 5.58 3.23
N ASP A 225 1.58 5.98 2.23
CA ASP A 225 1.15 5.15 1.11
C ASP A 225 1.98 5.49 -0.12
N TYR A 226 2.54 4.47 -0.77
CA TYR A 226 3.53 4.66 -1.83
C TYR A 226 3.31 3.75 -3.02
N HIS A 227 3.89 4.16 -4.14
CA HIS A 227 4.32 3.32 -5.25
C HIS A 227 5.83 3.43 -5.38
N PHE A 228 6.53 2.29 -5.26
CA PHE A 228 7.95 2.21 -5.56
C PHE A 228 8.16 1.28 -6.77
N LEU A 229 8.99 1.71 -7.70
CA LEU A 229 9.17 1.08 -9.00
C LEU A 229 10.63 0.72 -9.25
N THR A 230 10.85 -0.42 -9.91
CA THR A 230 12.16 -0.75 -10.51
C THR A 230 12.49 0.20 -11.65
N ASP A 231 13.77 0.32 -12.02
CA ASP A 231 14.28 1.34 -12.95
C ASP A 231 13.49 1.44 -14.25
N ALA A 232 13.23 0.32 -14.93
CA ALA A 232 12.52 0.35 -16.22
C ALA A 232 11.09 0.88 -16.09
N LEU A 233 10.37 0.52 -15.03
CA LEU A 233 9.03 1.05 -14.76
C LEU A 233 9.10 2.52 -14.34
N TYR A 234 10.10 2.89 -13.55
CA TYR A 234 10.30 4.27 -13.10
C TYR A 234 10.50 5.21 -14.29
N GLU A 235 11.29 4.83 -15.28
CA GLU A 235 11.50 5.64 -16.50
C GLU A 235 10.21 5.76 -17.32
N ARG A 236 9.42 4.70 -17.46
CA ARG A 236 8.15 4.67 -18.18
C ARG A 236 7.02 5.40 -17.47
N ALA A 237 7.13 5.66 -16.18
CA ALA A 237 6.08 6.35 -15.44
C ALA A 237 5.95 7.82 -15.86
N THR A 238 4.72 8.23 -16.14
CA THR A 238 4.35 9.55 -16.68
C THR A 238 3.62 10.45 -15.68
N ALA A 239 3.05 9.87 -14.60
CA ALA A 239 2.45 10.63 -13.51
C ALA A 239 2.42 9.80 -12.21
N CYS A 240 2.44 10.51 -11.07
CA CYS A 240 2.06 9.95 -9.77
C CYS A 240 1.34 11.02 -8.96
N GLU A 241 0.14 10.72 -8.47
CA GLU A 241 -0.77 11.68 -7.85
C GLU A 241 -1.34 11.15 -6.55
N ILE A 242 -1.59 12.04 -5.59
CA ILE A 242 -2.37 11.76 -4.39
C ILE A 242 -3.72 12.44 -4.56
N ASP A 243 -4.82 11.68 -4.47
CA ASP A 243 -6.18 12.21 -4.62
C ASP A 243 -6.85 12.45 -3.26
N PRO A 244 -6.91 13.69 -2.74
CA PRO A 244 -7.49 13.98 -1.43
C PRO A 244 -9.04 14.00 -1.43
N GLU A 245 -9.71 13.89 -2.57
CA GLU A 245 -11.17 14.04 -2.65
C GLU A 245 -11.94 13.04 -1.77
N PRO A 246 -11.57 11.73 -1.71
CA PRO A 246 -12.26 10.77 -0.84
C PRO A 246 -12.22 11.14 0.65
N ARG A 247 -11.23 11.91 1.10
CA ARG A 247 -11.13 12.38 2.49
C ARG A 247 -12.21 13.42 2.86
N LYS A 248 -12.88 14.03 1.88
CA LYS A 248 -13.97 15.00 2.08
C LYS A 248 -15.33 14.35 2.26
N LEU A 249 -15.45 13.06 2.02
CA LEU A 249 -16.70 12.31 2.13
C LEU A 249 -17.15 12.11 3.59
N THR A 250 -18.36 11.65 3.79
CA THR A 250 -18.89 11.31 5.13
C THR A 250 -18.28 10.00 5.62
N GLN A 251 -17.72 9.96 6.82
CA GLN A 251 -17.05 8.80 7.40
C GLN A 251 -15.94 8.21 6.48
N PRO A 252 -15.02 9.03 5.98
CA PRO A 252 -14.00 8.59 5.02
C PRO A 252 -13.00 7.63 5.68
N SER A 253 -12.18 6.96 4.87
CA SER A 253 -10.92 6.41 5.39
C SER A 253 -10.02 7.52 5.90
N ASP A 254 -9.12 7.25 6.81
CA ASP A 254 -8.05 8.18 7.22
C ASP A 254 -6.94 8.30 6.18
N HIS A 255 -6.92 7.39 5.19
CA HIS A 255 -6.08 7.45 4.01
C HIS A 255 -6.83 7.90 2.76
N THR A 256 -6.08 8.21 1.71
CA THR A 256 -6.60 8.60 0.40
C THR A 256 -5.86 7.84 -0.72
N PRO A 257 -6.44 7.68 -1.93
CA PRO A 257 -5.77 7.00 -3.03
C PRO A 257 -4.47 7.68 -3.44
N VAL A 258 -3.46 6.85 -3.77
CA VAL A 258 -2.25 7.26 -4.49
C VAL A 258 -2.25 6.51 -5.83
N ILE A 259 -2.01 7.23 -6.91
CA ILE A 259 -2.23 6.74 -8.28
C ILE A 259 -0.93 6.91 -9.07
N VAL A 260 -0.51 5.88 -9.79
CA VAL A 260 0.62 5.94 -10.74
C VAL A 260 0.16 5.61 -12.14
N THR A 261 0.66 6.36 -13.13
CA THR A 261 0.46 6.09 -14.57
C THR A 261 1.79 5.68 -15.19
N ILE A 262 1.80 4.57 -15.91
CA ILE A 262 2.98 3.97 -16.56
C ILE A 262 2.60 3.66 -18.02
N ASP A 263 3.42 4.12 -18.97
CA ASP A 263 3.28 3.84 -20.41
C ASP A 263 3.73 2.43 -20.79
#